data_179f0d5d630d07827c0135f523c812ba
#
_entry.id   179f0d5d630d07827c0135f523c812ba
#
_cell.length_a   1.000
_cell.length_b   1.000
_cell.length_c   1.000
_cell.angle_alpha   90.00
_cell.angle_beta   90.00
_cell.angle_gamma   90.00
#
_symmetry.space_group_name_H-M   'P 1'
#
loop_
_entity.id
_entity.type
_entity.pdbx_description
1 polymer ?
#
loop_
_entity_poly.entity_id
_entity_poly.type
_entity_poly.pdbx_seq_one_letter_code
_entity_poly.pdbx_strand_id
1 'polypeptide(L)'
;MGAYRPSALNPSLPMAVQLSAPSRSIRSAAAPGLLALLLLGMAAQAALAQAPAADAKRAQEVARVVAGINSYVRWPAPHPESLVCVFGNARYADALLEPAGAGHLRAVRAVGDHEDAPGACQIAYLGALGALEHDRLMAHVIGRPVLSISEANPNCAAGSMFCLKFRDNQVAFEVDLDAVARSGLRVHPNVLLLAKRKAATP
;
A
#
# COMPACT_ATOMS: atom_id res chain seq x y z
N MET A 1 -61.88 51.00 32.96
CA MET A 1 -63.22 50.46 33.17
C MET A 1 -63.06 48.97 33.34
N GLY A 2 -63.15 48.44 34.44
CA GLY A 2 -63.96 48.01 35.51
C GLY A 2 -63.44 46.62 35.82
N ALA A 3 -62.78 46.45 36.82
CA ALA A 3 -63.00 45.93 38.17
C ALA A 3 -64.06 44.82 38.26
N TYR A 4 -63.60 43.63 38.71
CA TYR A 4 -64.34 42.88 39.79
C TYR A 4 -63.44 41.76 40.35
N ARG A 5 -63.12 41.85 41.64
CA ARG A 5 -62.92 40.77 42.60
C ARG A 5 -64.25 40.60 43.30
N PRO A 6 -64.68 39.49 43.97
CA PRO A 6 -63.98 39.00 45.16
C PRO A 6 -64.09 37.48 45.49
N SER A 7 -63.34 37.12 46.52
CA SER A 7 -63.65 36.30 47.73
C SER A 7 -63.75 34.79 47.59
N ALA A 8 -62.74 34.09 48.09
CA ALA A 8 -62.63 33.43 49.41
C ALA A 8 -63.68 32.34 49.75
N LEU A 9 -63.17 31.15 49.99
CA LEU A 9 -63.45 30.34 51.15
C LEU A 9 -62.65 29.04 51.18
N ASN A 10 -61.83 28.92 52.20
CA ASN A 10 -61.25 27.67 52.71
C ASN A 10 -62.32 27.07 53.63
N PRO A 11 -62.50 25.80 53.96
CA PRO A 11 -61.55 25.03 54.73
C PRO A 11 -61.56 23.50 54.51
N SER A 12 -60.60 22.85 55.16
CA SER A 12 -60.66 21.48 55.71
C SER A 12 -59.70 20.46 55.13
N LEU A 13 -58.60 20.31 55.78
CA LEU A 13 -57.83 19.06 55.88
C LEU A 13 -58.70 17.96 56.53
N PRO A 14 -58.49 16.67 56.17
CA PRO A 14 -57.67 15.89 57.08
C PRO A 14 -56.82 14.75 56.46
N MET A 15 -55.91 14.36 57.27
CA MET A 15 -55.25 13.08 57.44
C MET A 15 -54.21 12.62 56.39
N ALA A 16 -52.98 12.73 56.85
CA ALA A 16 -51.81 12.04 56.40
C ALA A 16 -51.97 10.50 56.42
N VAL A 17 -51.77 9.88 55.30
CA VAL A 17 -51.40 8.47 55.23
C VAL A 17 -49.96 8.40 54.71
N GLN A 18 -49.05 8.17 55.63
CA GLN A 18 -47.66 7.82 55.30
C GLN A 18 -47.64 6.39 54.76
N LEU A 19 -47.48 6.26 53.43
CA LEU A 19 -47.07 5.00 52.81
C LEU A 19 -45.60 4.98 52.71
N SER A 20 -45.00 4.22 53.62
CA SER A 20 -43.58 3.85 53.56
C SER A 20 -43.26 3.07 52.29
N ALA A 21 -42.63 3.67 51.32
CA ALA A 21 -42.08 2.98 50.18
C ALA A 21 -40.76 2.27 50.58
N PRO A 22 -40.63 0.97 50.29
CA PRO A 22 -39.32 0.32 50.48
C PRO A 22 -38.33 0.82 49.44
N SER A 23 -37.27 1.41 49.88
CA SER A 23 -36.11 1.74 49.06
C SER A 23 -35.48 0.45 48.51
N ARG A 24 -35.86 0.04 47.33
CA ARG A 24 -35.09 -0.94 46.56
C ARG A 24 -33.80 -0.27 46.08
N SER A 25 -32.74 -0.49 46.79
CA SER A 25 -31.39 -0.25 46.28
C SER A 25 -31.17 -1.11 45.03
N ILE A 26 -31.29 -0.51 43.84
CA ILE A 26 -30.87 -1.11 42.61
C ILE A 26 -29.34 -1.15 42.67
N ARG A 27 -28.78 -2.26 43.14
CA ARG A 27 -27.38 -2.59 42.93
C ARG A 27 -27.23 -2.81 41.43
N SER A 28 -26.76 -1.79 40.73
CA SER A 28 -26.26 -1.90 39.36
C SER A 28 -25.07 -2.84 39.37
N ALA A 29 -25.31 -4.12 39.23
CA ALA A 29 -24.28 -5.06 38.85
C ALA A 29 -23.86 -4.72 37.41
N ALA A 30 -22.92 -3.79 37.26
CA ALA A 30 -22.24 -3.55 36.01
C ALA A 30 -21.54 -4.87 35.63
N ALA A 31 -22.11 -5.59 34.69
CA ALA A 31 -21.57 -6.85 34.22
C ALA A 31 -20.16 -6.57 33.59
N PRO A 32 -19.09 -7.13 34.12
CA PRO A 32 -17.73 -6.90 33.60
C PRO A 32 -17.54 -7.38 32.14
N GLY A 33 -18.50 -8.16 31.64
CA GLY A 33 -18.49 -8.69 30.28
C GLY A 33 -18.70 -7.65 29.17
N LEU A 34 -19.48 -6.59 29.42
CA LEU A 34 -19.73 -5.57 28.39
C LEU A 34 -18.48 -4.70 28.11
N LEU A 35 -17.69 -4.40 29.14
CA LEU A 35 -16.45 -3.64 29.00
C LEU A 35 -15.36 -4.44 28.24
N ALA A 36 -15.29 -5.75 28.49
CA ALA A 36 -14.36 -6.63 27.80
C ALA A 36 -14.70 -6.80 26.31
N LEU A 37 -15.99 -6.88 25.93
CA LEU A 37 -16.40 -6.93 24.54
C LEU A 37 -16.12 -5.63 23.77
N LEU A 38 -16.28 -4.47 24.40
CA LEU A 38 -15.96 -3.17 23.81
C LEU A 38 -14.45 -3.01 23.56
N LEU A 39 -13.62 -3.47 24.49
CA LEU A 39 -12.16 -3.40 24.34
C LEU A 39 -11.63 -4.36 23.25
N LEU A 40 -12.22 -5.55 23.09
CA LEU A 40 -11.87 -6.46 21.99
C LEU A 40 -12.27 -5.89 20.61
N GLY A 41 -13.40 -5.19 20.52
CA GLY A 41 -13.86 -4.54 19.28
C GLY A 41 -12.93 -3.42 18.81
N MET A 42 -12.38 -2.63 19.72
CA MET A 42 -11.43 -1.56 19.39
C MET A 42 -10.07 -2.08 18.92
N ALA A 43 -9.60 -3.21 19.45
CA ALA A 43 -8.33 -3.83 19.01
C ALA A 43 -8.41 -4.39 17.58
N ALA A 44 -9.56 -4.95 17.18
CA ALA A 44 -9.78 -5.47 15.83
C ALA A 44 -9.82 -4.35 14.76
N GLN A 45 -10.38 -3.19 15.09
CA GLN A 45 -10.43 -2.04 14.18
C GLN A 45 -9.04 -1.42 13.93
N ALA A 46 -8.18 -1.39 14.93
CA ALA A 46 -6.80 -0.89 14.79
C ALA A 46 -5.96 -1.78 13.84
N ALA A 47 -6.16 -3.10 13.86
CA ALA A 47 -5.44 -4.02 12.97
C ALA A 47 -5.85 -3.86 11.49
N LEU A 48 -7.12 -3.57 11.20
CA LEU A 48 -7.62 -3.34 9.84
C LEU A 48 -7.10 -2.02 9.24
N ALA A 49 -6.85 -1.00 10.05
CA ALA A 49 -6.33 0.29 9.60
C ALA A 49 -4.80 0.27 9.32
N GLN A 50 -4.06 -0.67 9.84
CA GLN A 50 -2.60 -0.76 9.68
C GLN A 50 -2.16 -1.40 8.36
N ALA A 51 -2.95 -2.30 7.78
CA ALA A 51 -2.62 -2.99 6.54
C ALA A 51 -2.43 -2.04 5.34
N PRO A 52 -3.34 -1.11 5.03
CA PRO A 52 -3.16 -0.17 3.93
C PRO A 52 -1.98 0.78 4.13
N ALA A 53 -1.69 1.19 5.37
CA ALA A 53 -0.54 2.04 5.67
C ALA A 53 0.80 1.29 5.46
N ALA A 54 0.86 0.00 5.77
CA ALA A 54 2.02 -0.84 5.52
C ALA A 54 2.27 -1.04 4.02
N ASP A 55 1.23 -1.24 3.23
CA ASP A 55 1.33 -1.38 1.78
C ASP A 55 1.74 -0.06 1.11
N ALA A 56 1.21 1.08 1.54
CA ALA A 56 1.62 2.40 1.06
C ALA A 56 3.11 2.68 1.33
N LYS A 57 3.59 2.36 2.54
CA LYS A 57 5.01 2.46 2.88
C LYS A 57 5.87 1.56 2.00
N ARG A 58 5.41 0.34 1.72
CA ARG A 58 6.11 -0.59 0.84
C ARG A 58 6.14 -0.11 -0.60
N ALA A 59 5.05 0.47 -1.10
CA ALA A 59 5.02 1.08 -2.43
C ALA A 59 6.04 2.23 -2.56
N GLN A 60 6.18 3.08 -1.54
CA GLN A 60 7.21 4.11 -1.51
C GLN A 60 8.64 3.54 -1.53
N GLU A 61 8.88 2.44 -0.81
CA GLU A 61 10.16 1.74 -0.85
C GLU A 61 10.44 1.15 -2.23
N VAL A 62 9.44 0.56 -2.89
CA VAL A 62 9.55 0.07 -4.26
C VAL A 62 9.92 1.21 -5.20
N ALA A 63 9.22 2.33 -5.16
CA ALA A 63 9.53 3.50 -5.99
C ALA A 63 10.98 3.97 -5.80
N ARG A 64 11.45 4.01 -4.55
CA ARG A 64 12.84 4.38 -4.22
C ARG A 64 13.86 3.37 -4.76
N VAL A 65 13.57 2.07 -4.64
CA VAL A 65 14.45 1.00 -5.16
C VAL A 65 14.51 1.05 -6.68
N VAL A 66 13.38 1.19 -7.37
CA VAL A 66 13.31 1.31 -8.84
C VAL A 66 14.08 2.53 -9.32
N ALA A 67 13.89 3.69 -8.71
CA ALA A 67 14.66 4.90 -9.03
C ALA A 67 16.15 4.72 -8.76
N GLY A 68 16.49 4.04 -7.66
CA GLY A 68 17.86 3.69 -7.33
C GLY A 68 18.50 2.78 -8.39
N ILE A 69 17.83 1.71 -8.80
CA ILE A 69 18.31 0.82 -9.87
C ILE A 69 18.50 1.62 -11.16
N ASN A 70 17.50 2.43 -11.55
CA ASN A 70 17.57 3.28 -12.75
C ASN A 70 18.82 4.18 -12.78
N SER A 71 19.22 4.72 -11.64
CA SER A 71 20.39 5.60 -11.55
C SER A 71 21.73 4.91 -11.89
N TYR A 72 21.78 3.58 -11.81
CA TYR A 72 22.94 2.77 -12.16
C TYR A 72 22.88 2.16 -13.56
N VAL A 73 21.81 2.42 -14.33
CA VAL A 73 21.65 1.91 -15.69
C VAL A 73 22.02 2.98 -16.71
N ARG A 74 22.66 2.55 -17.80
CA ARG A 74 22.95 3.39 -18.97
C ARG A 74 22.37 2.72 -20.21
N TRP A 75 21.52 3.46 -20.91
CA TRP A 75 20.91 3.05 -22.17
C TRP A 75 21.83 3.36 -23.34
N PRO A 76 21.75 2.59 -24.44
CA PRO A 76 22.53 2.88 -25.66
C PRO A 76 22.17 4.25 -26.25
N ALA A 77 20.92 4.64 -26.23
CA ALA A 77 20.45 5.95 -26.64
C ALA A 77 20.08 6.81 -25.42
N PRO A 78 20.52 8.08 -25.37
CA PRO A 78 20.14 8.97 -24.30
C PRO A 78 18.65 9.31 -24.36
N HIS A 79 18.01 9.42 -23.20
CA HIS A 79 16.63 9.87 -23.05
C HIS A 79 16.54 10.82 -21.85
N PRO A 80 15.70 11.86 -21.92
CA PRO A 80 15.61 12.87 -20.86
C PRO A 80 14.93 12.35 -19.61
N GLU A 81 14.00 11.41 -19.78
CA GLU A 81 13.19 10.82 -18.71
C GLU A 81 12.99 9.33 -18.98
N SER A 82 12.99 8.51 -17.93
CA SER A 82 12.71 7.07 -18.07
C SER A 82 11.24 6.81 -17.89
N LEU A 83 10.58 6.29 -18.93
CA LEU A 83 9.19 5.84 -18.86
C LEU A 83 9.13 4.43 -18.28
N VAL A 84 8.43 4.30 -17.15
CA VAL A 84 8.11 3.03 -16.50
C VAL A 84 6.73 2.58 -16.94
N CYS A 85 6.64 1.42 -17.59
CA CYS A 85 5.38 0.79 -17.90
C CYS A 85 5.11 -0.32 -16.88
N VAL A 86 3.96 -0.22 -16.22
CA VAL A 86 3.53 -1.18 -15.20
C VAL A 86 2.59 -2.19 -15.84
N PHE A 87 3.00 -3.45 -15.86
CA PHE A 87 2.27 -4.57 -16.45
C PHE A 87 1.68 -5.49 -15.38
N GLY A 88 0.49 -6.01 -15.63
CA GLY A 88 -0.21 -6.95 -14.76
C GLY A 88 -0.63 -6.35 -13.42
N ASN A 89 -0.96 -7.23 -12.47
CA ASN A 89 -1.38 -6.82 -11.12
C ASN A 89 -0.18 -6.56 -10.23
N ALA A 90 0.34 -5.34 -10.28
CA ALA A 90 1.44 -4.87 -9.45
C ALA A 90 0.89 -4.27 -8.14
N ARG A 91 1.14 -4.95 -7.03
CA ARG A 91 0.61 -4.59 -5.70
C ARG A 91 1.22 -3.31 -5.15
N TYR A 92 2.49 -3.07 -5.45
CA TYR A 92 3.26 -1.96 -4.85
C TYR A 92 3.69 -0.91 -5.87
N ALA A 93 2.99 -0.82 -7.00
CA ALA A 93 3.31 0.15 -8.05
C ALA A 93 2.70 1.55 -7.81
N ASP A 94 1.81 1.73 -6.84
CA ASP A 94 1.04 2.96 -6.68
C ASP A 94 1.95 4.19 -6.50
N ALA A 95 3.00 4.09 -5.68
CA ALA A 95 3.95 5.20 -5.51
C ALA A 95 4.82 5.48 -6.75
N LEU A 96 4.99 4.51 -7.67
CA LEU A 96 5.61 4.76 -8.98
C LEU A 96 4.69 5.56 -9.90
N LEU A 97 3.39 5.35 -9.80
CA LEU A 97 2.37 5.99 -10.63
C LEU A 97 2.04 7.42 -10.18
N GLU A 98 2.44 7.80 -8.96
CA GLU A 98 2.29 9.16 -8.47
C GLU A 98 3.26 10.12 -9.19
N PRO A 99 2.81 11.31 -9.65
CA PRO A 99 3.63 12.24 -10.43
C PRO A 99 4.93 12.70 -9.75
N ALA A 100 4.98 12.68 -8.42
CA ALA A 100 6.14 13.06 -7.62
C ALA A 100 6.88 11.88 -6.98
N GLY A 101 6.40 10.65 -7.20
CA GLY A 101 6.79 9.49 -6.37
C GLY A 101 8.17 8.93 -6.69
N ALA A 102 8.70 9.12 -7.88
CA ALA A 102 9.90 8.43 -8.36
C ALA A 102 10.96 9.34 -9.00
N GLY A 103 10.98 10.63 -8.69
CA GLY A 103 12.00 11.56 -9.18
C GLY A 103 11.94 11.76 -10.70
N HIS A 104 12.98 11.34 -11.43
CA HIS A 104 13.05 11.46 -12.89
C HIS A 104 12.37 10.28 -13.64
N LEU A 105 11.50 9.55 -12.98
CA LEU A 105 10.73 8.46 -13.58
C LEU A 105 9.29 8.94 -13.82
N ARG A 106 8.76 8.63 -14.99
CA ARG A 106 7.34 8.76 -15.28
C ARG A 106 6.76 7.36 -15.44
N ALA A 107 5.75 7.01 -14.66
CA ALA A 107 5.14 5.70 -14.73
C ALA A 107 3.72 5.77 -15.29
N VAL A 108 3.35 4.75 -16.06
CA VAL A 108 2.01 4.55 -16.60
C VAL A 108 1.62 3.08 -16.47
N ARG A 109 0.33 2.79 -16.25
CA ARG A 109 -0.16 1.43 -16.38
C ARG A 109 -0.29 1.10 -17.86
N ALA A 110 0.29 -0.02 -18.27
CA ALA A 110 0.07 -0.54 -19.60
C ALA A 110 -1.35 -1.10 -19.70
N VAL A 111 -2.09 -0.66 -20.72
CA VAL A 111 -3.47 -1.07 -20.97
C VAL A 111 -3.52 -1.67 -22.37
N GLY A 112 -4.12 -2.87 -22.52
CA GLY A 112 -4.30 -3.54 -23.80
C GLY A 112 -3.20 -4.56 -24.13
N ASP A 113 -3.22 -5.02 -25.38
CA ASP A 113 -2.25 -5.98 -25.88
C ASP A 113 -0.84 -5.39 -25.84
N HIS A 114 0.06 -6.10 -25.17
CA HIS A 114 1.43 -5.65 -24.83
C HIS A 114 2.34 -5.49 -26.07
N GLU A 115 1.83 -5.65 -27.27
CA GLU A 115 2.65 -5.66 -28.49
C GLU A 115 3.32 -4.32 -28.78
N ASP A 116 2.67 -3.19 -28.52
CA ASP A 116 3.23 -1.86 -28.79
C ASP A 116 3.87 -1.18 -27.58
N ALA A 117 3.52 -1.58 -26.35
CA ALA A 117 3.93 -0.90 -25.13
C ALA A 117 5.40 -1.08 -24.75
N PRO A 118 6.03 -2.27 -24.92
CA PRO A 118 7.41 -2.46 -24.48
C PRO A 118 8.44 -1.63 -25.27
N GLY A 119 8.13 -1.28 -26.51
CA GLY A 119 9.05 -0.49 -27.36
C GLY A 119 9.17 0.98 -26.94
N ALA A 120 8.15 1.53 -26.28
CA ALA A 120 8.15 2.90 -25.80
C ALA A 120 8.68 3.04 -24.35
N CYS A 121 8.77 1.94 -23.61
CA CYS A 121 9.15 1.95 -22.20
C CYS A 121 10.65 1.71 -22.05
N GLN A 122 11.32 2.50 -21.23
CA GLN A 122 12.68 2.25 -20.79
C GLN A 122 12.71 1.21 -19.68
N ILE A 123 11.64 1.15 -18.87
CA ILE A 123 11.53 0.22 -17.73
C ILE A 123 10.21 -0.53 -17.84
N ALA A 124 10.27 -1.85 -17.85
CA ALA A 124 9.14 -2.73 -17.70
C ALA A 124 9.04 -3.20 -16.24
N TYR A 125 8.03 -2.72 -15.51
CA TYR A 125 7.75 -3.14 -14.15
C TYR A 125 6.62 -4.18 -14.16
N LEU A 126 6.94 -5.40 -13.73
CA LEU A 126 6.07 -6.57 -13.84
C LEU A 126 5.46 -6.93 -12.49
N GLY A 127 4.14 -6.80 -12.38
CA GLY A 127 3.36 -7.40 -11.31
C GLY A 127 3.06 -8.88 -11.56
N ALA A 128 1.97 -9.37 -10.97
CA ALA A 128 1.48 -10.71 -11.24
C ALA A 128 0.84 -10.76 -12.62
N LEU A 129 1.35 -11.65 -13.46
CA LEU A 129 0.92 -11.92 -14.85
C LEU A 129 0.58 -13.40 -14.99
N GLY A 130 -0.36 -13.72 -15.88
CA GLY A 130 -0.55 -15.08 -16.34
C GLY A 130 0.67 -15.58 -17.13
N ALA A 131 0.93 -16.90 -17.14
CA ALA A 131 2.12 -17.45 -17.79
C ALA A 131 2.22 -17.03 -19.27
N LEU A 132 1.12 -17.14 -20.03
CA LEU A 132 1.10 -16.76 -21.44
C LEU A 132 1.32 -15.26 -21.66
N GLU A 133 0.76 -14.43 -20.79
CA GLU A 133 0.93 -12.97 -20.83
C GLU A 133 2.37 -12.58 -20.51
N HIS A 134 2.96 -13.21 -19.50
CA HIS A 134 4.35 -13.05 -19.14
C HIS A 134 5.29 -13.43 -20.31
N ASP A 135 5.07 -14.59 -20.93
CA ASP A 135 5.92 -15.05 -22.04
C ASP A 135 5.84 -14.12 -23.25
N ARG A 136 4.64 -13.65 -23.60
CA ARG A 136 4.47 -12.66 -24.66
C ARG A 136 5.21 -11.36 -24.36
N LEU A 137 5.04 -10.82 -23.16
CA LEU A 137 5.74 -9.60 -22.75
C LEU A 137 7.25 -9.79 -22.79
N MET A 138 7.77 -10.89 -22.25
CA MET A 138 9.20 -11.18 -22.24
C MET A 138 9.79 -11.36 -23.62
N ALA A 139 9.05 -11.90 -24.59
CA ALA A 139 9.47 -11.96 -25.99
C ALA A 139 9.75 -10.56 -26.59
N HIS A 140 9.09 -9.51 -26.08
CA HIS A 140 9.31 -8.13 -26.51
C HIS A 140 10.37 -7.39 -25.69
N VAL A 141 10.75 -7.90 -24.54
CA VAL A 141 11.75 -7.28 -23.64
C VAL A 141 13.14 -7.90 -23.80
N ILE A 142 13.21 -9.23 -23.96
CA ILE A 142 14.48 -9.95 -24.05
C ILE A 142 15.26 -9.51 -25.30
N GLY A 143 16.55 -9.19 -25.12
CA GLY A 143 17.42 -8.74 -26.20
C GLY A 143 17.23 -7.29 -26.61
N ARG A 144 16.39 -6.53 -25.92
CA ARG A 144 16.18 -5.10 -26.13
C ARG A 144 16.66 -4.29 -24.93
N PRO A 145 17.02 -3.00 -25.12
CA PRO A 145 17.49 -2.15 -24.05
C PRO A 145 16.33 -1.65 -23.18
N VAL A 146 15.56 -2.58 -22.62
CA VAL A 146 14.46 -2.34 -21.69
C VAL A 146 14.83 -2.97 -20.35
N LEU A 147 14.88 -2.17 -19.30
CA LEU A 147 15.14 -2.63 -17.94
C LEU A 147 13.91 -3.34 -17.38
N SER A 148 13.98 -4.66 -17.17
CA SER A 148 12.89 -5.44 -16.60
C SER A 148 13.05 -5.62 -15.10
N ILE A 149 12.00 -5.24 -14.34
CA ILE A 149 11.93 -5.35 -12.87
C ILE A 149 10.65 -6.09 -12.52
N SER A 150 10.76 -7.22 -11.84
CA SER A 150 9.62 -8.04 -11.43
C SER A 150 9.33 -7.91 -9.94
N GLU A 151 8.06 -7.65 -9.60
CA GLU A 151 7.54 -7.65 -8.25
C GLU A 151 7.14 -9.05 -7.77
N ALA A 152 6.62 -9.87 -8.66
CA ALA A 152 5.97 -11.15 -8.35
C ALA A 152 6.70 -12.37 -8.93
N ASN A 153 8.04 -12.35 -8.97
CA ASN A 153 8.85 -13.47 -9.46
C ASN A 153 9.74 -14.04 -8.33
N PRO A 154 9.23 -14.99 -7.55
CA PRO A 154 9.92 -15.47 -6.34
C PRO A 154 11.28 -16.14 -6.62
N ASN A 155 11.44 -16.75 -7.79
CA ASN A 155 12.65 -17.48 -8.16
C ASN A 155 13.58 -16.69 -9.07
N CYS A 156 13.26 -15.44 -9.41
CA CYS A 156 13.96 -14.62 -10.37
C CYS A 156 14.23 -15.37 -11.70
N ALA A 157 13.29 -16.18 -12.12
CA ALA A 157 13.36 -16.98 -13.34
C ALA A 157 12.75 -16.18 -14.51
N ALA A 158 12.95 -16.69 -15.72
CA ALA A 158 12.25 -16.24 -16.91
C ALA A 158 12.53 -14.78 -17.35
N GLY A 159 13.78 -14.30 -17.22
CA GLY A 159 14.24 -13.16 -18.01
C GLY A 159 14.09 -11.78 -17.41
N SER A 160 13.52 -11.62 -16.20
CA SER A 160 13.57 -10.33 -15.51
C SER A 160 14.97 -10.05 -15.01
N MET A 161 15.50 -8.85 -15.27
CA MET A 161 16.86 -8.48 -14.84
C MET A 161 16.95 -8.26 -13.34
N PHE A 162 15.91 -7.69 -12.75
CA PHE A 162 15.81 -7.44 -11.31
C PHE A 162 14.52 -8.03 -10.75
N CYS A 163 14.63 -8.80 -9.68
CA CYS A 163 13.50 -9.42 -9.02
C CYS A 163 13.41 -8.91 -7.59
N LEU A 164 12.34 -8.17 -7.29
CA LEU A 164 12.14 -7.61 -5.96
C LEU A 164 11.85 -8.71 -4.95
N LYS A 165 12.42 -8.56 -3.76
CA LYS A 165 12.24 -9.44 -2.61
C LYS A 165 11.70 -8.65 -1.44
N PHE A 166 10.55 -9.04 -0.96
CA PHE A 166 9.88 -8.38 0.14
C PHE A 166 10.14 -9.15 1.44
N ARG A 167 10.82 -8.51 2.38
CA ARG A 167 11.10 -9.07 3.72
C ARG A 167 10.75 -8.02 4.76
N ASP A 168 9.84 -8.36 5.66
CA ASP A 168 9.36 -7.45 6.70
C ASP A 168 8.99 -6.06 6.15
N ASN A 169 9.71 -5.03 6.53
CA ASN A 169 9.53 -3.66 6.04
C ASN A 169 10.57 -3.23 4.99
N GLN A 170 11.29 -4.18 4.39
CA GLN A 170 12.38 -3.89 3.45
C GLN A 170 12.10 -4.45 2.07
N VAL A 171 12.52 -3.72 1.04
CA VAL A 171 12.53 -4.17 -0.34
C VAL A 171 14.00 -4.36 -0.74
N ALA A 172 14.37 -5.62 -0.94
CA ALA A 172 15.65 -6.01 -1.54
C ALA A 172 15.42 -6.45 -2.98
N PHE A 173 16.46 -6.87 -3.68
CA PHE A 173 16.34 -7.45 -5.02
C PHE A 173 17.46 -8.45 -5.30
N GLU A 174 17.16 -9.36 -6.20
CA GLU A 174 18.11 -10.24 -6.87
C GLU A 174 18.34 -9.76 -8.30
N VAL A 175 19.49 -10.06 -8.86
CA VAL A 175 19.87 -9.68 -10.23
C VAL A 175 20.14 -10.92 -11.05
N ASP A 176 19.47 -11.06 -12.18
CA ASP A 176 19.80 -12.03 -13.22
C ASP A 176 20.85 -11.42 -14.14
N LEU A 177 22.11 -11.83 -13.95
CA LEU A 177 23.24 -11.31 -14.74
C LEU A 177 23.18 -11.73 -16.20
N ASP A 178 22.57 -12.89 -16.51
CA ASP A 178 22.41 -13.35 -17.88
C ASP A 178 21.36 -12.50 -18.62
N ALA A 179 20.27 -12.17 -17.97
CA ALA A 179 19.27 -11.25 -18.50
C ALA A 179 19.88 -9.86 -18.75
N VAL A 180 20.67 -9.34 -17.82
CA VAL A 180 21.41 -8.08 -17.97
C VAL A 180 22.36 -8.14 -19.16
N ALA A 181 23.16 -9.20 -19.29
CA ALA A 181 24.13 -9.34 -20.38
C ALA A 181 23.48 -9.35 -21.79
N ARG A 182 22.28 -9.94 -21.89
CA ARG A 182 21.53 -9.99 -23.16
C ARG A 182 20.76 -8.72 -23.50
N SER A 183 20.55 -7.82 -22.56
CA SER A 183 19.67 -6.64 -22.75
C SER A 183 20.28 -5.52 -23.58
N GLY A 184 21.61 -5.48 -23.71
CA GLY A 184 22.32 -4.34 -24.29
C GLY A 184 22.42 -3.11 -23.36
N LEU A 185 21.85 -3.18 -22.14
CA LEU A 185 22.02 -2.16 -21.12
C LEU A 185 23.37 -2.29 -20.42
N ARG A 186 23.91 -1.16 -19.95
CA ARG A 186 25.09 -1.17 -19.08
C ARG A 186 24.68 -0.90 -17.65
N VAL A 187 24.72 -1.91 -16.81
CA VAL A 187 24.39 -1.81 -15.39
C VAL A 187 25.68 -1.71 -14.58
N HIS A 188 25.82 -0.62 -13.83
CA HIS A 188 27.01 -0.42 -13.00
C HIS A 188 27.00 -1.39 -11.81
N PRO A 189 28.11 -2.10 -11.48
CA PRO A 189 28.14 -3.09 -10.40
C PRO A 189 27.73 -2.56 -9.00
N ASN A 190 27.91 -1.26 -8.77
CA ASN A 190 27.51 -0.62 -7.51
C ASN A 190 25.99 -0.69 -7.24
N VAL A 191 25.16 -1.05 -8.23
CA VAL A 191 23.74 -1.32 -8.02
C VAL A 191 23.54 -2.35 -6.89
N LEU A 192 24.43 -3.33 -6.76
CA LEU A 192 24.41 -4.36 -5.72
C LEU A 192 24.56 -3.79 -4.30
N LEU A 193 25.16 -2.61 -4.17
CA LEU A 193 25.27 -1.91 -2.88
C LEU A 193 23.91 -1.39 -2.38
N LEU A 194 22.94 -1.15 -3.28
CA LEU A 194 21.59 -0.76 -2.89
C LEU A 194 20.89 -1.89 -2.12
N ALA A 195 21.09 -3.14 -2.52
CA ALA A 195 20.55 -4.30 -1.83
C ALA A 195 21.19 -4.50 -0.44
N LYS A 196 22.50 -4.16 -0.30
CA LYS A 196 23.27 -4.37 0.94
C LYS A 196 23.05 -3.26 1.98
N ARG A 197 22.88 -2.01 1.56
CA ARG A 197 22.78 -0.84 2.48
C ARG A 197 21.62 -0.90 3.46
N LYS A 198 20.54 -1.63 3.13
CA LYS A 198 19.37 -1.77 4.00
C LYS A 198 19.42 -2.97 4.94
N ALA A 199 20.31 -3.93 4.71
CA ALA A 199 20.51 -5.05 5.62
C ALA A 199 21.31 -4.67 6.88
N ALA A 200 21.94 -3.50 6.92
CA ALA A 200 22.90 -3.08 7.95
C ALA A 200 22.36 -2.05 8.96
N THR A 201 21.05 -1.74 8.95
CA THR A 201 20.48 -0.85 9.98
C THR A 201 19.80 -1.71 11.05
N PRO A 202 20.35 -1.80 12.26
CA PRO A 202 19.74 -2.48 13.40
C PRO A 202 18.50 -1.75 13.90
#